data_99310066b8567c1af72953dd30b67695
#
_entry.id   99310066b8567c1af72953dd30b67695
#
_cell.length_a   1.000
_cell.length_b   1.000
_cell.length_c   1.000
_cell.angle_alpha   90.00
_cell.angle_beta   90.00
_cell.angle_gamma   90.00
#
_symmetry.space_group_name_H-M   'P 1'
#
loop_
_entity.id
_entity.type
_entity.pdbx_description
1 polymer ?
#
loop_
_entity_poly.entity_id
_entity_poly.type
_entity_poly.pdbx_seq_one_letter_code
_entity_poly.pdbx_strand_id
1 'polypeptide(L)'
;MLSQFVYNQKRRKNKRLLGELSDFPEGIMSVGRLDQDSEGLLFLTTDGNFSHHITSSGIEKEYWVQVDGIAREEHVEKLSQGLEISIYGKPYQTLACQVELMDPPQDLPKRAKDIRNENDHGVTSWLSITLTEGKFRQVRKMTAKIGLPTLRLIRYRIGEQTIEQMQAEEVIEMQL
;
A
#
# COMPACT_ATOMS: atom_id res chain seq x y z
N MET A 1 0.23 -0.32 13.14
CA MET A 1 -0.32 1.02 13.42
C MET A 1 -1.56 1.27 12.56
N LEU A 2 -2.44 2.18 12.96
CA LEU A 2 -3.59 2.60 12.15
C LEU A 2 -3.26 3.94 11.46
N SER A 3 -3.58 4.07 10.17
CA SER A 3 -3.46 5.32 9.41
C SER A 3 -4.52 6.35 9.82
N GLN A 4 -4.60 6.67 11.11
CA GLN A 4 -5.61 7.54 11.71
C GLN A 4 -5.02 8.28 12.91
N PHE A 5 -5.42 9.55 13.08
CA PHE A 5 -5.09 10.35 14.28
C PHE A 5 -6.11 10.16 15.40
N VAL A 6 -7.37 9.91 15.06
CA VAL A 6 -8.47 9.71 16.01
C VAL A 6 -9.12 8.35 15.78
N TYR A 7 -9.47 7.68 16.85
CA TYR A 7 -10.15 6.40 16.82
C TYR A 7 -11.57 6.50 17.36
N ASN A 8 -12.55 6.46 16.48
CA ASN A 8 -13.97 6.71 16.81
C ASN A 8 -14.77 5.45 17.18
N GLN A 9 -14.16 4.28 17.25
CA GLN A 9 -14.87 3.04 17.62
C GLN A 9 -14.84 2.83 19.14
N LYS A 10 -15.92 2.29 19.70
CA LYS A 10 -16.12 2.06 21.16
C LYS A 10 -15.05 1.20 21.86
N ARG A 11 -14.18 0.51 21.14
CA ARG A 11 -13.04 -0.26 21.67
C ARG A 11 -11.78 -0.02 20.85
N ARG A 12 -10.89 0.79 21.37
CA ARG A 12 -9.49 0.91 20.89
C ARG A 12 -8.76 -0.38 21.28
N LYS A 13 -8.73 -1.37 20.41
CA LYS A 13 -7.98 -2.62 20.64
C LYS A 13 -6.46 -2.38 20.62
N ASN A 14 -5.87 -1.78 21.64
CA ASN A 14 -4.43 -1.55 21.82
C ASN A 14 -3.63 -1.24 20.54
N LYS A 15 -4.22 -0.46 19.62
CA LYS A 15 -3.60 -0.10 18.35
C LYS A 15 -3.01 1.29 18.45
N ARG A 16 -1.75 1.42 18.07
CA ARG A 16 -1.08 2.72 17.95
C ARG A 16 -1.71 3.53 16.82
N LEU A 17 -1.79 4.85 17.03
CA LEU A 17 -2.29 5.83 16.06
C LEU A 17 -1.13 6.65 15.50
N LEU A 18 -1.34 7.34 14.38
CA LEU A 18 -0.32 8.20 13.75
C LEU A 18 0.14 9.32 14.68
N GLY A 19 -0.75 9.91 15.46
CA GLY A 19 -0.42 10.96 16.43
C GLY A 19 0.55 10.56 17.55
N GLU A 20 0.90 9.26 17.64
CA GLU A 20 1.88 8.78 18.61
C GLU A 20 3.33 8.77 18.03
N LEU A 21 3.51 9.14 16.75
CA LEU A 21 4.81 9.13 16.08
C LEU A 21 5.62 10.42 16.28
N SER A 22 4.95 11.56 16.36
CA SER A 22 5.59 12.88 16.45
C SER A 22 4.60 13.90 17.02
N ASP A 23 5.12 15.06 17.41
CA ASP A 23 4.31 16.25 17.70
C ASP A 23 3.89 16.90 16.37
N PHE A 24 2.66 16.66 15.98
CA PHE A 24 2.11 17.16 14.73
C PHE A 24 1.38 18.49 14.94
N PRO A 25 1.37 19.40 13.96
CA PRO A 25 0.58 20.64 14.03
C PRO A 25 -0.92 20.33 14.12
N GLU A 26 -1.67 21.26 14.68
CA GLU A 26 -3.13 21.19 14.74
C GLU A 26 -3.74 21.09 13.34
N GLY A 27 -4.74 20.26 13.16
CA GLY A 27 -5.41 20.07 11.88
C GLY A 27 -4.70 19.10 10.93
N ILE A 28 -3.57 18.49 11.33
CA ILE A 28 -2.89 17.49 10.51
C ILE A 28 -3.82 16.32 10.16
N MET A 29 -3.78 15.87 8.90
CA MET A 29 -4.57 14.75 8.41
C MET A 29 -3.73 13.83 7.53
N SER A 30 -4.11 12.56 7.46
CA SER A 30 -3.51 11.63 6.50
C SER A 30 -4.11 11.80 5.11
N VAL A 31 -3.25 11.81 4.09
CA VAL A 31 -3.64 11.83 2.68
C VAL A 31 -3.96 10.40 2.24
N GLY A 32 -5.24 10.08 2.24
CA GLY A 32 -5.72 8.71 2.09
C GLY A 32 -5.34 7.85 3.30
N ARG A 33 -5.14 6.56 3.06
CA ARG A 33 -4.86 5.60 4.14
C ARG A 33 -4.09 4.37 3.64
N LEU A 34 -3.39 3.73 4.55
CA LEU A 34 -2.89 2.37 4.41
C LEU A 34 -3.77 1.42 5.22
N ASP A 35 -3.96 0.21 4.75
CA ASP A 35 -4.58 -0.85 5.55
C ASP A 35 -3.65 -1.23 6.71
N GLN A 36 -4.19 -1.78 7.78
CA GLN A 36 -3.42 -2.15 8.96
C GLN A 36 -2.31 -3.16 8.66
N ASP A 37 -2.50 -3.99 7.64
CA ASP A 37 -1.59 -5.02 7.16
C ASP A 37 -0.74 -4.57 5.96
N SER A 38 -0.75 -3.27 5.63
CA SER A 38 0.07 -2.64 4.59
C SER A 38 1.12 -1.73 5.21
N GLU A 39 2.19 -1.49 4.46
CA GLU A 39 3.37 -0.71 4.86
C GLU A 39 3.64 0.39 3.84
N GLY A 40 4.57 1.30 4.16
CA GLY A 40 5.15 2.23 3.21
C GLY A 40 4.71 3.67 3.37
N LEU A 41 4.88 4.45 2.32
CA LEU A 41 4.74 5.90 2.31
C LEU A 41 3.30 6.35 2.59
N LEU A 42 3.15 7.30 3.50
CA LEU A 42 1.89 7.96 3.80
C LEU A 42 2.13 9.46 3.98
N PHE A 43 1.53 10.27 3.13
CA PHE A 43 1.57 11.71 3.30
C PHE A 43 0.66 12.18 4.41
N LEU A 44 1.12 13.18 5.15
CA LEU A 44 0.37 13.92 6.15
C LEU A 44 0.38 15.40 5.75
N THR A 45 -0.72 16.11 5.94
CA THR A 45 -0.82 17.52 5.59
C THR A 45 -1.88 18.23 6.43
N THR A 46 -1.77 19.54 6.56
CA THR A 46 -2.85 20.41 7.04
C THR A 46 -3.66 21.02 5.88
N ASP A 47 -3.19 20.85 4.63
CA ASP A 47 -3.86 21.37 3.43
C ASP A 47 -4.83 20.35 2.82
N GLY A 48 -6.13 20.65 2.92
CA GLY A 48 -7.19 19.84 2.33
C GLY A 48 -7.14 19.79 0.80
N ASN A 49 -6.66 20.84 0.12
CA ASN A 49 -6.54 20.88 -1.34
C ASN A 49 -5.43 19.94 -1.81
N PHE A 50 -4.28 19.94 -1.13
CA PHE A 50 -3.21 18.98 -1.38
C PHE A 50 -3.71 17.54 -1.17
N SER A 51 -4.39 17.27 -0.05
CA SER A 51 -4.97 15.96 0.21
C SER A 51 -5.94 15.51 -0.89
N HIS A 52 -6.81 16.43 -1.34
CA HIS A 52 -7.73 16.14 -2.45
C HIS A 52 -6.99 15.89 -3.75
N HIS A 53 -6.01 16.71 -4.09
CA HIS A 53 -5.18 16.53 -5.29
C HIS A 53 -4.55 15.14 -5.35
N ILE A 54 -3.83 14.73 -4.30
CA ILE A 54 -3.14 13.42 -4.26
C ILE A 54 -4.12 12.23 -4.33
N THR A 55 -5.32 12.38 -3.77
CA THR A 55 -6.28 11.27 -3.70
C THR A 55 -7.19 11.16 -4.93
N SER A 56 -7.43 12.24 -5.66
CA SER A 56 -8.43 12.30 -6.74
C SER A 56 -7.87 12.53 -8.14
N SER A 57 -6.65 13.00 -8.30
CA SER A 57 -6.12 13.49 -9.59
C SER A 57 -5.35 12.47 -10.43
N GLY A 58 -5.52 11.19 -10.19
CA GLY A 58 -4.80 10.19 -10.98
C GLY A 58 -3.30 10.10 -10.70
N ILE A 59 -2.82 10.67 -9.58
CA ILE A 59 -1.44 10.55 -9.15
C ILE A 59 -1.06 9.07 -9.01
N GLU A 60 0.05 8.71 -9.63
CA GLU A 60 0.59 7.35 -9.57
C GLU A 60 0.97 6.95 -8.15
N LYS A 61 0.66 5.71 -7.81
CA LYS A 61 1.09 5.06 -6.58
C LYS A 61 1.67 3.71 -6.93
N GLU A 62 2.94 3.53 -6.66
CA GLU A 62 3.64 2.28 -6.87
C GLU A 62 3.65 1.45 -5.60
N TYR A 63 3.38 0.17 -5.78
CA TYR A 63 3.34 -0.81 -4.71
C TYR A 63 4.30 -1.96 -5.00
N TRP A 64 5.15 -2.29 -4.04
CA TRP A 64 5.92 -3.52 -4.04
C TRP A 64 5.14 -4.60 -3.31
N VAL A 65 4.91 -5.70 -3.99
CA VAL A 65 3.94 -6.71 -3.57
C VAL A 65 4.59 -8.08 -3.54
N GLN A 66 4.76 -8.63 -2.34
CA GLN A 66 5.10 -10.04 -2.20
C GLN A 66 3.82 -10.86 -2.28
N VAL A 67 3.81 -11.85 -3.15
CA VAL A 67 2.68 -12.75 -3.40
C VAL A 67 3.04 -14.20 -3.09
N ASP A 68 2.04 -14.99 -2.71
CA ASP A 68 2.13 -16.43 -2.52
C ASP A 68 2.12 -17.13 -3.88
N GLY A 69 3.17 -17.85 -4.21
CA GLY A 69 3.31 -18.57 -5.48
C GLY A 69 4.29 -17.91 -6.46
N ILE A 70 4.44 -18.54 -7.62
CA ILE A 70 5.33 -18.12 -8.69
C ILE A 70 4.60 -17.18 -9.65
N ALA A 71 4.95 -15.90 -9.62
CA ALA A 71 4.50 -14.95 -10.62
C ALA A 71 5.25 -15.18 -11.96
N ARG A 72 4.54 -15.03 -13.08
CA ARG A 72 5.04 -15.17 -14.44
C ARG A 72 4.49 -14.06 -15.31
N GLU A 73 5.03 -13.89 -16.51
CA GLU A 73 4.58 -12.88 -17.49
C GLU A 73 3.08 -12.93 -17.76
N GLU A 74 2.46 -14.10 -17.78
CA GLU A 74 1.00 -14.23 -17.94
C GLU A 74 0.19 -13.55 -16.82
N HIS A 75 0.75 -13.50 -15.60
CA HIS A 75 0.14 -12.80 -14.46
C HIS A 75 0.33 -11.29 -14.58
N VAL A 76 1.51 -10.85 -15.03
CA VAL A 76 1.82 -9.45 -15.33
C VAL A 76 0.85 -8.91 -16.37
N GLU A 77 0.69 -9.64 -17.49
CA GLU A 77 -0.21 -9.26 -18.58
C GLU A 77 -1.67 -9.15 -18.11
N LYS A 78 -2.16 -10.14 -17.34
CA LYS A 78 -3.53 -10.10 -16.79
C LYS A 78 -3.75 -8.91 -15.84
N LEU A 79 -2.80 -8.63 -14.97
CA LEU A 79 -2.90 -7.51 -14.02
C LEU A 79 -2.86 -6.17 -14.74
N SER A 80 -1.95 -6.01 -15.72
CA SER A 80 -1.75 -4.75 -16.44
C SER A 80 -2.97 -4.30 -17.27
N GLN A 81 -3.74 -5.25 -17.79
CA GLN A 81 -4.97 -4.97 -18.54
C GLN A 81 -6.14 -4.50 -17.66
N GLY A 82 -6.01 -4.64 -16.35
CA GLY A 82 -7.11 -4.45 -15.40
C GLY A 82 -8.03 -5.66 -15.32
N LEU A 83 -8.66 -5.82 -14.16
CA LEU A 83 -9.50 -6.98 -13.83
C LEU A 83 -10.81 -6.57 -13.19
N GLU A 84 -11.82 -7.41 -13.32
CA GLU A 84 -13.01 -7.28 -12.49
C GLU A 84 -12.73 -7.84 -11.09
N ILE A 85 -12.88 -6.96 -10.08
CA ILE A 85 -12.78 -7.29 -8.65
C ILE A 85 -14.05 -6.91 -7.91
N SER A 86 -14.27 -7.46 -6.72
CA SER A 86 -15.43 -7.07 -5.90
C SER A 86 -15.06 -5.95 -4.93
N ILE A 87 -15.73 -4.80 -5.01
CA ILE A 87 -15.63 -3.68 -4.07
C ILE A 87 -16.95 -3.55 -3.31
N TYR A 88 -16.93 -3.79 -1.99
CA TYR A 88 -18.14 -3.79 -1.15
C TYR A 88 -19.30 -4.65 -1.72
N GLY A 89 -18.94 -5.83 -2.27
CA GLY A 89 -19.92 -6.76 -2.85
C GLY A 89 -20.39 -6.41 -4.28
N LYS A 90 -19.91 -5.32 -4.85
CA LYS A 90 -20.24 -4.90 -6.22
C LYS A 90 -19.07 -5.18 -7.18
N PRO A 91 -19.31 -5.61 -8.40
CA PRO A 91 -18.26 -5.75 -9.41
C PRO A 91 -17.70 -4.38 -9.77
N TYR A 92 -16.38 -4.32 -9.92
CA TYR A 92 -15.64 -3.14 -10.31
C TYR A 92 -14.53 -3.52 -11.28
N GLN A 93 -14.54 -2.96 -12.49
CA GLN A 93 -13.45 -3.11 -13.46
C GLN A 93 -12.34 -2.12 -13.09
N THR A 94 -11.16 -2.63 -12.73
CA THR A 94 -10.00 -1.79 -12.47
C THR A 94 -9.47 -1.19 -13.76
N LEU A 95 -8.83 -0.03 -13.65
CA LEU A 95 -8.11 0.57 -14.77
C LEU A 95 -6.88 -0.30 -15.13
N ALA A 96 -6.42 -0.16 -16.37
CA ALA A 96 -5.13 -0.66 -16.79
C ALA A 96 -4.02 -0.01 -15.92
N CYS A 97 -2.96 -0.76 -15.65
CA CYS A 97 -1.88 -0.32 -14.77
C CYS A 97 -0.53 -0.87 -15.23
N GLN A 98 0.57 -0.31 -14.70
CA GLN A 98 1.90 -0.86 -14.95
C GLN A 98 2.17 -1.98 -13.93
N VAL A 99 2.68 -3.09 -14.42
CA VAL A 99 3.04 -4.25 -13.60
C VAL A 99 4.34 -4.84 -14.10
N GLU A 100 5.25 -5.15 -13.19
CA GLU A 100 6.53 -5.76 -13.51
C GLU A 100 6.89 -6.84 -12.49
N LEU A 101 7.54 -7.91 -12.95
CA LEU A 101 8.24 -8.84 -12.06
C LEU A 101 9.45 -8.12 -11.47
N MET A 102 9.74 -8.33 -10.21
CA MET A 102 10.92 -7.75 -9.57
C MET A 102 11.62 -8.77 -8.67
N ASP A 103 12.91 -8.54 -8.48
CA ASP A 103 13.67 -9.28 -7.48
C ASP A 103 13.25 -8.87 -6.06
N PRO A 104 13.41 -9.76 -5.06
CA PRO A 104 13.17 -9.40 -3.68
C PRO A 104 13.96 -8.16 -3.26
N PRO A 105 13.31 -7.10 -2.75
CA PRO A 105 14.01 -5.90 -2.27
C PRO A 105 14.95 -6.24 -1.11
N GLN A 106 16.21 -5.75 -1.18
CA GLN A 106 17.26 -6.15 -0.23
C GLN A 106 17.18 -5.41 1.10
N ASP A 107 16.77 -4.13 1.10
CA ASP A 107 16.86 -3.24 2.27
C ASP A 107 15.51 -2.92 2.92
N LEU A 108 14.57 -3.84 2.85
CA LEU A 108 13.29 -3.64 3.51
C LEU A 108 13.38 -3.82 5.03
N PRO A 109 12.81 -2.90 5.84
CA PRO A 109 12.71 -3.07 7.27
C PRO A 109 12.04 -4.40 7.63
N LYS A 110 12.55 -5.06 8.68
CA LYS A 110 11.90 -6.27 9.21
C LYS A 110 10.48 -5.95 9.65
N ARG A 111 9.56 -6.80 9.28
CA ARG A 111 8.17 -6.70 9.75
C ARG A 111 8.08 -7.02 11.24
N ALA A 112 7.19 -6.31 11.93
CA ALA A 112 6.83 -6.63 13.32
C ALA A 112 6.14 -8.00 13.47
N LYS A 113 5.60 -8.56 12.39
CA LYS A 113 4.98 -9.88 12.32
C LYS A 113 5.56 -10.63 11.13
N ASP A 114 6.16 -11.77 11.37
CA ASP A 114 6.75 -12.58 10.32
C ASP A 114 5.71 -12.96 9.25
N ILE A 115 6.15 -12.87 8.02
CA ILE A 115 5.47 -13.46 6.89
C ILE A 115 5.84 -14.95 6.89
N ARG A 116 4.97 -15.77 6.32
CA ARG A 116 5.23 -17.16 6.03
C ARG A 116 6.69 -17.41 5.64
N ASN A 117 7.31 -18.36 6.29
CA ASN A 117 8.63 -18.85 5.90
C ASN A 117 8.48 -19.67 4.60
N GLU A 118 9.28 -19.37 3.59
CA GLU A 118 9.26 -20.09 2.30
C GLU A 118 9.56 -21.59 2.46
N ASN A 119 10.37 -21.96 3.44
CA ASN A 119 10.67 -23.35 3.74
C ASN A 119 9.44 -24.16 4.19
N ASP A 120 8.46 -23.50 4.79
CA ASP A 120 7.27 -24.15 5.35
C ASP A 120 6.02 -24.00 4.46
N HIS A 121 6.01 -23.05 3.55
CA HIS A 121 4.79 -22.59 2.86
C HIS A 121 4.90 -22.44 1.34
N GLY A 122 6.06 -22.69 0.75
CA GLY A 122 6.29 -22.64 -0.69
C GLY A 122 6.88 -21.31 -1.18
N VAL A 123 7.13 -21.27 -2.48
CA VAL A 123 7.83 -20.16 -3.16
C VAL A 123 6.96 -18.89 -3.18
N THR A 124 7.61 -17.76 -3.03
CA THR A 124 6.99 -16.45 -3.17
C THR A 124 7.60 -15.68 -4.35
N SER A 125 6.90 -14.67 -4.85
CA SER A 125 7.39 -13.77 -5.89
C SER A 125 7.13 -12.32 -5.51
N TRP A 126 7.87 -11.41 -6.15
CA TRP A 126 7.68 -9.98 -5.98
C TRP A 126 7.22 -9.32 -7.28
N LEU A 127 6.31 -8.37 -7.15
CA LEU A 127 5.76 -7.56 -8.23
C LEU A 127 5.85 -6.09 -7.86
N SER A 128 6.19 -5.22 -8.82
CA SER A 128 5.88 -3.80 -8.77
C SER A 128 4.55 -3.56 -9.50
N ILE A 129 3.63 -2.86 -8.85
CA ILE A 129 2.31 -2.51 -9.41
C ILE A 129 2.08 -1.01 -9.23
N THR A 130 1.98 -0.26 -10.35
CA THR A 130 1.73 1.18 -10.33
C THR A 130 0.30 1.49 -10.78
N LEU A 131 -0.47 2.09 -9.89
CA LEU A 131 -1.89 2.45 -10.08
C LEU A 131 -2.06 3.97 -10.06
N THR A 132 -3.03 4.47 -10.86
CA THR A 132 -3.51 5.86 -10.81
C THR A 132 -4.82 6.00 -10.01
N GLU A 133 -5.38 4.91 -9.55
CA GLU A 133 -6.60 4.84 -8.74
C GLU A 133 -6.34 4.20 -7.37
N GLY A 134 -7.31 4.25 -6.45
CA GLY A 134 -7.17 3.67 -5.12
C GLY A 134 -8.49 3.18 -4.55
N LYS A 135 -8.91 1.98 -4.90
CA LYS A 135 -10.11 1.36 -4.32
C LYS A 135 -9.78 0.52 -3.09
N PHE A 136 -10.78 0.26 -2.28
CA PHE A 136 -10.65 -0.50 -1.05
C PHE A 136 -9.96 -1.86 -1.29
N ARG A 137 -8.74 -2.00 -0.73
CA ARG A 137 -7.88 -3.20 -0.81
C ARG A 137 -7.65 -3.66 -2.27
N GLN A 138 -7.52 -2.72 -3.19
CA GLN A 138 -7.49 -3.00 -4.65
C GLN A 138 -6.38 -3.96 -5.02
N VAL A 139 -5.12 -3.65 -4.72
CA VAL A 139 -3.96 -4.50 -5.08
C VAL A 139 -4.14 -5.93 -4.56
N ARG A 140 -4.53 -6.09 -3.29
CA ARG A 140 -4.76 -7.42 -2.68
C ARG A 140 -5.85 -8.23 -3.38
N LYS A 141 -6.89 -7.56 -3.88
CA LYS A 141 -7.98 -8.21 -4.63
C LYS A 141 -7.56 -8.56 -6.04
N MET A 142 -6.78 -7.71 -6.70
CA MET A 142 -6.24 -7.97 -8.03
C MET A 142 -5.33 -9.19 -8.01
N THR A 143 -4.36 -9.24 -7.11
CA THR A 143 -3.42 -10.37 -7.00
C THR A 143 -4.13 -11.66 -6.58
N ALA A 144 -5.08 -11.61 -5.65
CA ALA A 144 -5.88 -12.78 -5.27
C ALA A 144 -6.74 -13.30 -6.43
N LYS A 145 -7.27 -12.42 -7.28
CA LYS A 145 -8.09 -12.79 -8.44
C LYS A 145 -7.35 -13.61 -9.47
N ILE A 146 -6.04 -13.42 -9.61
CA ILE A 146 -5.18 -14.18 -10.51
C ILE A 146 -4.51 -15.39 -9.83
N GLY A 147 -4.88 -15.73 -8.59
CA GLY A 147 -4.37 -16.88 -7.86
C GLY A 147 -3.05 -16.64 -7.10
N LEU A 148 -2.63 -15.39 -6.98
CA LEU A 148 -1.41 -14.97 -6.28
C LEU A 148 -1.74 -14.08 -5.06
N PRO A 149 -2.23 -14.63 -3.92
CA PRO A 149 -2.61 -13.82 -2.77
C PRO A 149 -1.45 -12.99 -2.23
N THR A 150 -1.70 -11.71 -1.91
CA THR A 150 -0.70 -10.81 -1.33
C THR A 150 -0.31 -11.24 0.08
N LEU A 151 0.98 -11.46 0.31
CA LEU A 151 1.62 -11.69 1.62
C LEU A 151 2.08 -10.38 2.25
N ARG A 152 2.83 -9.57 1.50
CA ARG A 152 3.34 -8.27 1.92
C ARG A 152 2.96 -7.20 0.90
N LEU A 153 2.56 -6.00 1.37
CA LEU A 153 2.19 -4.88 0.51
C LEU A 153 2.80 -3.60 1.05
N ILE A 154 3.66 -2.99 0.24
CA ILE A 154 4.40 -1.78 0.56
C ILE A 154 4.05 -0.72 -0.47
N ARG A 155 3.52 0.42 -0.05
CA ARG A 155 3.40 1.57 -0.95
C ARG A 155 4.75 2.27 -1.02
N TYR A 156 5.50 1.95 -2.07
CA TYR A 156 6.85 2.43 -2.28
C TYR A 156 6.90 3.89 -2.70
N ARG A 157 6.00 4.32 -3.61
CA ARG A 157 6.01 5.64 -4.22
C ARG A 157 4.62 6.26 -4.30
N ILE A 158 4.54 7.59 -4.15
CA ILE A 158 3.38 8.43 -4.46
C ILE A 158 3.89 9.61 -5.29
N GLY A 159 3.46 9.72 -6.56
CA GLY A 159 4.02 10.70 -7.49
C GLY A 159 5.52 10.52 -7.64
N GLU A 160 6.30 11.54 -7.31
CA GLU A 160 7.77 11.51 -7.38
C GLU A 160 8.43 11.09 -6.04
N GLN A 161 7.66 10.99 -4.95
CA GLN A 161 8.21 10.70 -3.64
C GLN A 161 8.26 9.20 -3.37
N THR A 162 9.41 8.71 -2.94
CA THR A 162 9.66 7.30 -2.57
C THR A 162 9.95 7.14 -1.09
N ILE A 163 9.94 5.89 -0.61
CA ILE A 163 10.37 5.55 0.76
C ILE A 163 11.87 5.24 0.85
N GLU A 164 12.65 5.50 -0.20
CA GLU A 164 14.08 5.27 -0.17
C GLU A 164 14.73 5.99 1.02
N GLN A 165 15.60 5.28 1.72
CA GLN A 165 16.32 5.76 2.92
C GLN A 165 15.45 6.05 4.15
N MET A 166 14.12 5.94 4.08
CA MET A 166 13.25 6.08 5.24
C MET A 166 13.25 4.83 6.12
N GLN A 167 13.28 5.07 7.42
CA GLN A 167 13.10 4.01 8.41
C GLN A 167 11.61 3.81 8.73
N ALA A 168 11.28 2.65 9.31
CA ALA A 168 9.91 2.41 9.79
C ALA A 168 9.53 3.43 10.87
N GLU A 169 8.33 4.01 10.76
CA GLU A 169 7.79 5.02 11.69
C GLU A 169 8.53 6.37 11.64
N GLU A 170 9.44 6.59 10.70
CA GLU A 170 10.10 7.87 10.50
C GLU A 170 9.12 8.90 9.92
N VAL A 171 9.24 10.14 10.40
CA VAL A 171 8.48 11.29 9.94
C VAL A 171 9.45 12.33 9.41
N ILE A 172 9.29 12.71 8.13
CA ILE A 172 10.10 13.71 7.46
C ILE A 172 9.19 14.88 7.07
N GLU A 173 9.56 16.09 7.48
CA GLU A 173 8.89 17.31 7.03
C GLU A 173 9.42 17.70 5.65
N MET A 174 8.49 17.95 4.73
CA MET A 174 8.81 18.35 3.35
C MET A 174 8.15 19.69 3.04
N GLN A 175 8.88 20.54 2.31
CA GLN A 175 8.31 21.70 1.63
C GLN A 175 7.96 21.28 0.20
N LEU A 176 6.69 21.36 -0.15
CA LEU A 176 6.15 21.01 -1.47
C LEU A 176 5.88 22.26 -2.30
#